data_4112d40e7366de96e192b6a2dfc73f91
#
_entry.id   4112d40e7366de96e192b6a2dfc73f91
#
_cell.length_a   1.000
_cell.length_b   1.000
_cell.length_c   1.000
_cell.angle_alpha   90.00
_cell.angle_beta   90.00
_cell.angle_gamma   90.00
#
_symmetry.space_group_name_H-M   'P 1'
#
loop_
_entity.id
_entity.type
_entity.pdbx_description
1 polymer ?
#
loop_
_entity_poly.entity_id
_entity_poly.type
_entity_poly.pdbx_seq_one_letter_code
_entity_poly.pdbx_strand_id
1 'polypeptide(L)'
;RSGLHCCRRYPPHPESGATPNFVLIDDYGHHPTEIRATLQSAREYASLLGLSKITAIFQPHRFSRLKANLNAFKECFAGVEELVVLPVYAAGEPSNGIDLKEEFKGLGALFTERVFRNGEKIEFSDIFGVRHIINDGLVIGFGAGDITYQLRGEF
;
A
#
# COMPACT_ATOMS: atom_id res chain seq x y z
N ARG A 1 18.48 4.56 -10.58
CA ARG A 1 17.73 5.59 -9.86
C ARG A 1 16.64 4.93 -9.03
N SER A 2 16.59 5.22 -7.73
CA SER A 2 15.59 4.67 -6.84
C SER A 2 14.19 5.21 -7.17
N GLY A 3 13.21 4.33 -7.29
CA GLY A 3 11.80 4.71 -7.43
C GLY A 3 11.22 5.32 -6.16
N LEU A 4 11.98 5.33 -5.06
CA LEU A 4 11.51 5.84 -3.76
C LEU A 4 11.71 7.35 -3.57
N HIS A 5 12.32 8.04 -4.53
CA HIS A 5 12.61 9.48 -4.40
C HIS A 5 11.35 10.36 -4.30
N CYS A 6 10.22 9.90 -4.80
CA CYS A 6 8.93 10.60 -4.70
C CYS A 6 8.06 10.09 -3.54
N CYS A 7 8.56 9.14 -2.76
CA CYS A 7 7.83 8.55 -1.66
C CYS A 7 8.09 9.29 -0.36
N ARG A 8 7.11 9.26 0.52
CA ARG A 8 7.21 9.83 1.85
C ARG A 8 7.32 8.72 2.88
N ARG A 9 8.30 8.82 3.76
CA ARG A 9 8.55 7.86 4.82
C ARG A 9 7.99 8.33 6.16
N TYR A 10 7.39 7.43 6.92
CA TYR A 10 6.86 7.64 8.27
C TYR A 10 7.27 6.48 9.18
N PRO A 11 7.76 6.70 10.38
CA PRO A 11 8.30 7.97 10.86
C PRO A 11 9.54 8.38 10.07
N PRO A 12 10.01 9.63 10.21
CA PRO A 12 11.27 10.04 9.59
C PRO A 12 12.42 9.19 10.13
N HIS A 13 13.54 9.21 9.41
CA HIS A 13 14.72 8.41 9.78
C HIS A 13 15.08 8.62 11.25
N PRO A 14 15.31 7.55 12.02
CA PRO A 14 15.74 7.72 13.40
C PRO A 14 17.10 8.42 13.43
N GLU A 15 17.19 9.49 14.20
CA GLU A 15 18.44 10.26 14.37
C GLU A 15 19.53 9.45 15.07
N SER A 16 19.13 8.42 15.80
CA SER A 16 20.03 7.57 16.61
C SER A 16 20.84 6.56 15.81
N GLY A 17 20.64 6.44 14.49
CA GLY A 17 21.31 5.41 13.68
C GLY A 17 20.85 3.99 13.95
N ALA A 18 19.83 3.78 14.79
CA ALA A 18 19.27 2.46 15.05
C ALA A 18 18.53 1.92 13.84
N THR A 19 18.64 0.60 13.58
CA THR A 19 17.87 -0.06 12.52
C THR A 19 16.39 -0.16 12.94
N PRO A 20 15.44 0.41 12.17
CA PRO A 20 14.04 0.34 12.52
C PRO A 20 13.49 -1.06 12.31
N ASN A 21 12.51 -1.49 13.14
CA ASN A 21 11.73 -2.70 12.91
C ASN A 21 10.60 -2.49 11.92
N PHE A 22 10.20 -1.26 11.73
CA PHE A 22 9.03 -0.89 10.97
C PHE A 22 9.32 0.38 10.17
N VAL A 23 8.99 0.34 8.89
CA VAL A 23 9.09 1.49 7.98
C VAL A 23 7.79 1.61 7.22
N LEU A 24 7.19 2.79 7.22
CA LEU A 24 6.02 3.09 6.43
C LEU A 24 6.40 4.07 5.31
N ILE A 25 6.03 3.71 4.09
CA ILE A 25 6.24 4.53 2.89
C ILE A 25 4.90 4.79 2.24
N ASP A 26 4.68 6.04 1.86
CA ASP A 26 3.50 6.48 1.14
C ASP A 26 3.92 6.85 -0.28
N ASP A 27 3.42 6.10 -1.27
CA ASP A 27 3.74 6.31 -2.68
C ASP A 27 2.49 6.74 -3.44
N TYR A 28 2.59 7.85 -4.12
CA TYR A 28 1.53 8.39 -4.97
C TYR A 28 1.31 7.58 -6.26
N GLY A 29 2.13 6.59 -6.52
CA GLY A 29 2.02 5.72 -7.69
C GLY A 29 0.65 5.08 -7.82
N HIS A 30 0.11 5.10 -9.03
CA HIS A 30 -1.23 4.60 -9.32
C HIS A 30 -1.33 3.83 -10.64
N HIS A 31 -0.21 3.66 -11.34
CA HIS A 31 -0.09 2.79 -12.50
C HIS A 31 0.72 1.53 -12.16
N PRO A 32 0.40 0.37 -12.77
CA PRO A 32 1.09 -0.88 -12.45
C PRO A 32 2.62 -0.82 -12.68
N THR A 33 3.06 -0.11 -13.70
CA THR A 33 4.49 0.05 -14.01
C THR A 33 5.21 0.82 -12.89
N GLU A 34 4.59 1.89 -12.39
CA GLU A 34 5.12 2.67 -11.28
C GLU A 34 5.19 1.82 -10.00
N ILE A 35 4.11 1.09 -9.70
CA ILE A 35 4.04 0.22 -8.52
C ILE A 35 5.14 -0.84 -8.57
N ARG A 36 5.32 -1.49 -9.71
CA ARG A 36 6.35 -2.52 -9.88
C ARG A 36 7.74 -1.97 -9.64
N ALA A 37 8.06 -0.81 -10.21
CA ALA A 37 9.36 -0.16 -10.05
C ALA A 37 9.61 0.25 -8.60
N THR A 38 8.60 0.80 -7.94
CA THR A 38 8.68 1.21 -6.54
C THR A 38 8.86 0.01 -5.61
N LEU A 39 8.16 -1.09 -5.86
CA LEU A 39 8.33 -2.32 -5.07
C LEU A 39 9.73 -2.90 -5.22
N GLN A 40 10.33 -2.84 -6.41
CA GLN A 40 11.70 -3.26 -6.61
C GLN A 40 12.67 -2.44 -5.75
N SER A 41 12.51 -1.12 -5.77
CA SER A 41 13.32 -0.23 -4.94
C SER A 41 13.05 -0.43 -3.45
N ALA A 42 11.80 -0.70 -3.08
CA ALA A 42 11.41 -0.96 -1.69
C ALA A 42 12.08 -2.24 -1.15
N ARG A 43 12.18 -3.28 -1.97
CA ARG A 43 12.88 -4.52 -1.60
C ARG A 43 14.37 -4.26 -1.34
N GLU A 44 15.00 -3.49 -2.20
CA GLU A 44 16.41 -3.12 -2.03
C GLU A 44 16.61 -2.33 -0.74
N TYR A 45 15.74 -1.38 -0.50
CA TYR A 45 15.78 -0.54 0.72
C TYR A 45 15.54 -1.38 1.98
N ALA A 46 14.54 -2.25 1.97
CA ALA A 46 14.24 -3.14 3.08
C ALA A 46 15.43 -4.06 3.39
N SER A 47 16.07 -4.59 2.35
CA SER A 47 17.24 -5.44 2.50
C SER A 47 18.39 -4.71 3.19
N LEU A 48 18.64 -3.45 2.84
CA LEU A 48 19.65 -2.61 3.47
C LEU A 48 19.35 -2.36 4.96
N LEU A 49 18.07 -2.34 5.33
CA LEU A 49 17.64 -2.14 6.72
C LEU A 49 17.49 -3.45 7.50
N GLY A 50 17.73 -4.60 6.86
CA GLY A 50 17.52 -5.91 7.50
C GLY A 50 16.06 -6.29 7.67
N LEU A 51 15.15 -5.67 6.93
CA LEU A 51 13.72 -5.97 6.96
C LEU A 51 13.39 -6.98 5.87
N SER A 52 12.78 -8.10 6.24
CA SER A 52 12.47 -9.19 5.30
C SER A 52 11.03 -9.20 4.83
N LYS A 53 10.12 -8.58 5.57
CA LYS A 53 8.69 -8.57 5.24
C LYS A 53 8.32 -7.27 4.53
N ILE A 54 7.68 -7.40 3.37
CA ILE A 54 7.12 -6.27 2.62
C ILE A 54 5.62 -6.44 2.53
N THR A 55 4.90 -5.42 2.99
CA THR A 55 3.44 -5.33 2.87
C THR A 55 3.10 -4.21 1.91
N ALA A 56 2.28 -4.50 0.91
CA ALA A 56 1.73 -3.50 0.02
C ALA A 56 0.28 -3.22 0.39
N ILE A 57 -0.08 -1.94 0.45
CA ILE A 57 -1.47 -1.49 0.62
C ILE A 57 -1.86 -0.79 -0.67
N PHE A 58 -2.87 -1.30 -1.35
CA PHE A 58 -3.30 -0.78 -2.64
C PHE A 58 -4.69 -0.15 -2.55
N GLN A 59 -4.75 1.16 -2.86
CA GLN A 59 -6.01 1.86 -3.09
C GLN A 59 -6.12 2.16 -4.58
N PRO A 60 -6.95 1.40 -5.33
CA PRO A 60 -7.16 1.72 -6.74
C PRO A 60 -7.73 3.13 -6.88
N HIS A 61 -7.22 3.88 -7.85
CA HIS A 61 -7.66 5.24 -8.12
C HIS A 61 -8.39 5.27 -9.46
N ARG A 62 -9.68 5.54 -9.41
CA ARG A 62 -10.65 5.54 -10.51
C ARG A 62 -10.96 4.14 -11.06
N PHE A 63 -12.24 3.91 -11.26
CA PHE A 63 -12.73 2.65 -11.82
C PHE A 63 -12.26 2.41 -13.25
N SER A 64 -12.18 3.47 -14.07
CA SER A 64 -11.73 3.36 -15.46
C SER A 64 -10.28 2.89 -15.56
N ARG A 65 -9.39 3.40 -14.71
CA ARG A 65 -7.98 3.00 -14.69
C ARG A 65 -7.83 1.55 -14.24
N LEU A 66 -8.58 1.16 -13.20
CA LEU A 66 -8.57 -0.20 -12.71
C LEU A 66 -8.97 -1.17 -13.81
N LYS A 67 -10.07 -0.89 -14.52
CA LYS A 67 -10.56 -1.73 -15.61
C LYS A 67 -9.56 -1.83 -16.75
N ALA A 68 -8.99 -0.71 -17.17
CA ALA A 68 -8.06 -0.66 -18.30
C ALA A 68 -6.76 -1.42 -18.04
N ASN A 69 -6.35 -1.57 -16.77
CA ASN A 69 -5.06 -2.15 -16.38
C ASN A 69 -5.21 -3.34 -15.43
N LEU A 70 -6.37 -3.98 -15.40
CA LEU A 70 -6.71 -4.95 -14.37
C LEU A 70 -5.69 -6.08 -14.24
N ASN A 71 -5.32 -6.72 -15.34
CA ASN A 71 -4.35 -7.83 -15.30
C ASN A 71 -2.97 -7.36 -14.85
N ALA A 72 -2.54 -6.18 -15.30
CA ALA A 72 -1.25 -5.62 -14.88
C ALA A 72 -1.25 -5.28 -13.37
N PHE A 73 -2.35 -4.80 -12.82
CA PHE A 73 -2.47 -4.59 -11.38
C PHE A 73 -2.40 -5.91 -10.61
N LYS A 74 -3.03 -6.96 -11.10
CA LYS A 74 -2.95 -8.27 -10.46
C LYS A 74 -1.52 -8.82 -10.42
N GLU A 75 -0.69 -8.49 -11.39
CA GLU A 75 0.67 -8.98 -11.52
C GLU A 75 1.72 -8.12 -10.80
N CYS A 76 1.46 -6.80 -10.65
CA CYS A 76 2.48 -5.88 -10.16
C CYS A 76 2.86 -6.07 -8.69
N PHE A 77 2.03 -6.77 -7.91
CA PHE A 77 2.29 -7.04 -6.50
C PHE A 77 2.98 -8.39 -6.25
N ALA A 78 3.42 -9.07 -7.29
CA ALA A 78 4.11 -10.34 -7.13
C ALA A 78 5.33 -10.21 -6.22
N GLY A 79 5.47 -11.13 -5.27
CA GLY A 79 6.61 -11.18 -4.36
C GLY A 79 6.46 -10.39 -3.06
N VAL A 80 5.36 -9.65 -2.84
CA VAL A 80 5.10 -9.10 -1.51
C VAL A 80 4.61 -10.20 -0.57
N GLU A 81 4.99 -10.12 0.68
CA GLU A 81 4.58 -11.10 1.70
C GLU A 81 3.11 -10.91 2.07
N GLU A 82 2.61 -9.68 1.99
CA GLU A 82 1.22 -9.38 2.32
C GLU A 82 0.69 -8.27 1.42
N LEU A 83 -0.52 -8.45 0.91
CA LEU A 83 -1.23 -7.46 0.10
C LEU A 83 -2.56 -7.11 0.78
N VAL A 84 -2.78 -5.83 1.02
CA VAL A 84 -4.05 -5.29 1.54
C VAL A 84 -4.65 -4.41 0.48
N VAL A 85 -5.93 -4.61 0.17
CA VAL A 85 -6.65 -3.85 -0.87
C VAL A 85 -7.76 -3.05 -0.22
N LEU A 86 -7.76 -1.74 -0.49
CA LEU A 86 -8.80 -0.81 -0.08
C LEU A 86 -9.84 -0.64 -1.19
N PRO A 87 -11.04 -0.13 -0.87
CA PRO A 87 -12.01 0.19 -1.91
C PRO A 87 -11.47 1.19 -2.93
N VAL A 88 -12.01 1.15 -4.14
CA VAL A 88 -11.65 2.09 -5.19
C VAL A 88 -11.94 3.51 -4.75
N TYR A 89 -10.96 4.40 -4.90
CA TYR A 89 -11.17 5.83 -4.78
C TYR A 89 -11.72 6.36 -6.10
N ALA A 90 -13.01 6.66 -6.12
CA ALA A 90 -13.75 6.90 -7.35
C ALA A 90 -13.34 8.19 -8.07
N ALA A 91 -12.91 9.23 -7.34
CA ALA A 91 -12.56 10.55 -7.89
C ALA A 91 -13.69 11.12 -8.77
N GLY A 92 -14.94 10.92 -8.36
CA GLY A 92 -16.12 11.40 -9.07
C GLY A 92 -16.64 10.48 -10.17
N GLU A 93 -15.96 9.38 -10.47
CA GLU A 93 -16.45 8.44 -11.47
C GLU A 93 -17.56 7.54 -10.92
N PRO A 94 -18.54 7.15 -11.75
CA PRO A 94 -19.50 6.13 -11.36
C PRO A 94 -18.84 4.75 -11.32
N SER A 95 -19.39 3.84 -10.50
CA SER A 95 -18.94 2.45 -10.47
C SER A 95 -19.16 1.79 -11.84
N ASN A 96 -18.19 0.98 -12.26
CA ASN A 96 -18.27 0.22 -13.51
C ASN A 96 -18.57 -1.26 -13.28
N GLY A 97 -18.96 -1.63 -12.05
CA GLY A 97 -19.32 -3.00 -11.71
C GLY A 97 -18.15 -3.94 -11.41
N ILE A 98 -16.91 -3.46 -11.39
CA ILE A 98 -15.76 -4.30 -11.00
C ILE A 98 -15.86 -4.67 -9.53
N ASP A 99 -15.78 -5.96 -9.25
CA ASP A 99 -15.71 -6.51 -7.89
C ASP A 99 -14.26 -6.83 -7.57
N LEU A 100 -13.62 -5.97 -6.76
CA LEU A 100 -12.23 -6.12 -6.37
C LEU A 100 -11.95 -7.46 -5.67
N LYS A 101 -12.85 -7.89 -4.81
CA LYS A 101 -12.68 -9.15 -4.06
C LYS A 101 -12.64 -10.33 -5.02
N GLU A 102 -13.54 -10.35 -5.99
CA GLU A 102 -13.58 -11.41 -7.00
C GLU A 102 -12.33 -11.37 -7.89
N GLU A 103 -11.97 -10.17 -8.37
CA GLU A 103 -10.84 -10.01 -9.28
C GLU A 103 -9.50 -10.32 -8.62
N PHE A 104 -9.33 -10.03 -7.33
CA PHE A 104 -8.07 -10.18 -6.61
C PHE A 104 -8.04 -11.39 -5.68
N LYS A 105 -9.05 -12.24 -5.71
CA LYS A 105 -9.15 -13.39 -4.77
C LYS A 105 -7.99 -14.37 -4.86
N GLY A 106 -7.41 -14.54 -6.04
CA GLY A 106 -6.29 -15.48 -6.24
C GLY A 106 -4.95 -15.00 -5.70
N LEU A 107 -4.87 -13.74 -5.21
CA LEU A 107 -3.62 -13.14 -4.74
C LEU A 107 -3.42 -13.26 -3.22
N GLY A 108 -4.34 -13.87 -2.50
CA GLY A 108 -4.27 -13.95 -1.05
C GLY A 108 -4.41 -12.59 -0.36
N ALA A 109 -5.05 -11.62 -1.02
CA ALA A 109 -5.17 -10.27 -0.50
C ALA A 109 -6.16 -10.19 0.65
N LEU A 110 -5.84 -9.33 1.63
CA LEU A 110 -6.79 -8.90 2.66
C LEU A 110 -7.55 -7.69 2.12
N PHE A 111 -8.89 -7.72 2.24
CA PHE A 111 -9.73 -6.59 1.84
C PHE A 111 -10.25 -5.88 3.09
N THR A 112 -10.04 -4.56 3.14
CA THR A 112 -10.44 -3.75 4.28
C THR A 112 -10.96 -2.40 3.80
N GLU A 113 -11.74 -1.72 4.64
CA GLU A 113 -12.36 -0.45 4.26
C GLU A 113 -11.44 0.74 4.49
N ARG A 114 -10.64 0.68 5.55
CA ARG A 114 -9.80 1.79 5.96
C ARG A 114 -8.48 1.32 6.54
N VAL A 115 -7.49 2.19 6.44
CA VAL A 115 -6.20 2.02 7.11
C VAL A 115 -5.95 3.23 8.01
N PHE A 116 -5.29 3.02 9.12
CA PHE A 116 -4.98 4.07 10.07
C PHE A 116 -3.62 3.82 10.71
N ARG A 117 -2.77 4.85 10.71
CA ARG A 117 -1.50 4.78 11.40
C ARG A 117 -1.67 5.19 12.85
N ASN A 118 -1.27 4.34 13.76
CA ASN A 118 -1.26 4.58 15.19
C ASN A 118 0.14 4.34 15.74
N GLY A 119 0.95 5.42 15.81
CA GLY A 119 2.36 5.33 16.20
C GLY A 119 3.18 4.56 15.18
N GLU A 120 3.78 3.44 15.61
CA GLU A 120 4.61 2.57 14.77
C GLU A 120 3.86 1.33 14.30
N LYS A 121 2.54 1.41 14.21
CA LYS A 121 1.71 0.32 13.71
C LYS A 121 0.65 0.86 12.77
N ILE A 122 0.20 -0.01 11.88
CA ILE A 122 -0.89 0.24 10.94
C ILE A 122 -2.06 -0.65 11.32
N GLU A 123 -3.21 -0.04 11.51
CA GLU A 123 -4.46 -0.73 11.80
C GLU A 123 -5.35 -0.73 10.56
N PHE A 124 -5.90 -1.90 10.23
CA PHE A 124 -6.85 -2.07 9.13
C PHE A 124 -8.22 -2.35 9.71
N SER A 125 -9.21 -1.58 9.28
CA SER A 125 -10.54 -1.64 9.87
C SER A 125 -11.65 -1.72 8.81
N ASP A 126 -12.77 -2.27 9.24
CA ASP A 126 -14.04 -2.23 8.53
C ASP A 126 -15.11 -1.61 9.43
N ILE A 127 -16.39 -1.77 9.05
CA ILE A 127 -17.52 -1.22 9.83
C ILE A 127 -17.64 -1.84 11.22
N PHE A 128 -16.99 -2.98 11.47
CA PHE A 128 -17.06 -3.70 12.77
C PHE A 128 -15.84 -3.42 13.64
N GLY A 129 -14.87 -2.64 13.18
CA GLY A 129 -13.68 -2.28 13.94
C GLY A 129 -12.39 -2.76 13.30
N VAL A 130 -11.32 -2.80 14.10
CA VAL A 130 -9.98 -3.23 13.63
C VAL A 130 -9.99 -4.73 13.36
N ARG A 131 -9.52 -5.12 12.17
CA ARG A 131 -9.45 -6.50 11.71
C ARG A 131 -8.04 -7.05 11.61
N HIS A 132 -7.06 -6.17 11.46
CA HIS A 132 -5.69 -6.58 11.25
C HIS A 132 -4.76 -5.45 11.68
N ILE A 133 -3.58 -5.80 12.17
CA ILE A 133 -2.57 -4.85 12.61
C ILE A 133 -1.22 -5.29 12.06
N ILE A 134 -0.44 -4.36 11.51
CA ILE A 134 0.94 -4.58 11.08
C ILE A 134 1.83 -3.60 11.84
N ASN A 135 2.87 -4.13 12.47
CA ASN A 135 3.82 -3.34 13.25
C ASN A 135 5.28 -3.69 12.96
N ASP A 136 5.55 -4.45 11.90
CA ASP A 136 6.89 -4.87 11.52
C ASP A 136 7.08 -4.84 10.00
N GLY A 137 8.33 -4.86 9.59
CA GLY A 137 8.70 -4.88 8.17
C GLY A 137 8.56 -3.53 7.49
N LEU A 138 8.61 -3.55 6.16
CA LEU A 138 8.39 -2.38 5.33
C LEU A 138 6.98 -2.42 4.78
N VAL A 139 6.20 -1.40 5.09
CA VAL A 139 4.83 -1.24 4.60
C VAL A 139 4.81 -0.08 3.60
N ILE A 140 4.28 -0.32 2.42
CA ILE A 140 4.19 0.71 1.41
C ILE A 140 2.75 0.83 0.91
N GLY A 141 2.20 2.05 0.99
CA GLY A 141 0.87 2.36 0.49
C GLY A 141 0.94 2.98 -0.90
N PHE A 142 0.10 2.48 -1.80
CA PHE A 142 -0.01 2.96 -3.18
C PHE A 142 -1.39 3.53 -3.44
N GLY A 143 -1.42 4.74 -3.93
CA GLY A 143 -2.66 5.37 -4.35
C GLY A 143 -2.54 6.89 -4.46
N ALA A 144 -3.38 7.47 -5.31
CA ALA A 144 -3.45 8.91 -5.54
C ALA A 144 -4.67 9.54 -4.86
N GLY A 145 -5.43 8.76 -4.09
CA GLY A 145 -6.61 9.20 -3.38
C GLY A 145 -6.35 9.57 -1.92
N ASP A 146 -7.29 9.25 -1.06
CA ASP A 146 -7.22 9.63 0.35
C ASP A 146 -6.36 8.71 1.22
N ILE A 147 -5.79 7.65 0.65
CA ILE A 147 -4.90 6.74 1.38
C ILE A 147 -3.75 7.49 2.04
N THR A 148 -3.20 8.51 1.39
CA THR A 148 -2.10 9.29 1.96
C THR A 148 -2.48 9.94 3.30
N TYR A 149 -3.69 10.45 3.41
CA TYR A 149 -4.18 11.05 4.66
C TYR A 149 -4.43 9.99 5.74
N GLN A 150 -4.95 8.84 5.34
CA GLN A 150 -5.15 7.71 6.25
C GLN A 150 -3.83 7.24 6.83
N LEU A 151 -2.79 7.11 6.00
CA LEU A 151 -1.45 6.70 6.43
C LEU A 151 -0.74 7.73 7.29
N ARG A 152 -1.10 9.00 7.16
CA ARG A 152 -0.60 10.06 8.04
C ARG A 152 -1.34 10.13 9.37
N GLY A 153 -2.52 9.51 9.46
CA GLY A 153 -3.43 9.67 10.58
C GLY A 153 -4.17 11.00 10.55
N GLU A 154 -4.33 11.59 9.37
CA GLU A 154 -5.06 12.84 9.13
C GLU A 154 -6.44 12.51 8.55
N PHE A 155 -7.49 13.11 9.11
CA PHE A 155 -8.86 12.90 8.66
C PHE A 155 -9.63 14.19 8.51
#